data_27bab9c44864579b1a28e622d56b5c6d
#
_entry.id   27bab9c44864579b1a28e622d56b5c6d
#
_cell.length_a   1.000
_cell.length_b   1.000
_cell.length_c   1.000
_cell.angle_alpha   90.00
_cell.angle_beta   90.00
_cell.angle_gamma   90.00
#
_symmetry.space_group_name_H-M   'P 1'
#
loop_
_entity.id
_entity.type
_entity.pdbx_description
1 polymer ?
#
loop_
_entity_poly.entity_id
_entity_poly.type
_entity_poly.pdbx_seq_one_letter_code
_entity_poly.pdbx_strand_id
1 'polypeptide(L)'
;VYLTDSDGGPVIESGEPLSITETCGMCHELEEEDFIATHGYHSSVRDELLPAERRQLMDNGPRIPTDSEGEMNCFLCHLQAPDHAGRQAAIDAGSPQWSVSATLSGTGLLSATDDGYQWNREQIAEDGETEIDLRPVSEAHCGACHGMVHDGTDPLRVPLGSGDQWTTETTGQVFSPQPVRQSGMNHANKDSLELVWDVHAERLVSCGDCHYASDRPERLAGEATPANVIPAEGIKRRCESCHDLSGTHDWLPEQARHYNAVACESCDVPRLEMGARQSIDKTVMQPDGLPAVTYRGIDDSNLADLSMAYITGYRPLLRVGKSAHGRNQVLPYNLVTEWFWADGDSHMPIDAAQLRAAWLVDGTYPADIMQAFDANRDGQLNRQELRLDSNDKLVLITERLRAAGVSNPKVRGEVRAYHIHHNIRHGSRVNRDCNACHENKGEGLPAFDMAPHVPGNVKPVLMQDTTAIILDGNWETRPDGNLQFAPARSVARSWQAQENTIRSEP
;
A
#
# COMPACT_ATOMS: atom_id res chain seq x y z
N VAL A 1 -3.19 -11.60 -31.41
CA VAL A 1 -3.90 -10.36 -30.99
C VAL A 1 -3.75 -9.32 -32.09
N TYR A 2 -4.78 -8.54 -32.34
CA TYR A 2 -4.73 -7.39 -33.25
C TYR A 2 -4.54 -6.13 -32.43
N LEU A 3 -3.45 -5.40 -32.67
CA LEU A 3 -3.17 -4.13 -32.00
C LEU A 3 -3.79 -2.98 -32.80
N THR A 4 -4.78 -2.34 -32.23
CA THR A 4 -5.56 -1.28 -32.87
C THR A 4 -5.49 0.02 -32.07
N ASP A 5 -5.58 1.14 -32.74
CA ASP A 5 -5.68 2.47 -32.17
C ASP A 5 -7.13 2.83 -31.78
N SER A 6 -7.36 4.03 -31.31
CA SER A 6 -8.69 4.52 -30.91
C SER A 6 -9.71 4.63 -32.04
N ASP A 7 -9.27 4.63 -33.29
CA ASP A 7 -10.14 4.66 -34.48
C ASP A 7 -10.42 3.23 -35.02
N GLY A 8 -9.86 2.19 -34.32
CA GLY A 8 -9.98 0.78 -34.72
C GLY A 8 -9.05 0.39 -35.86
N GLY A 9 -8.12 1.25 -36.25
CA GLY A 9 -7.11 0.97 -37.27
C GLY A 9 -5.86 0.28 -36.68
N PRO A 10 -5.07 -0.46 -37.53
CA PRO A 10 -3.83 -1.05 -37.06
C PRO A 10 -2.82 0.00 -36.58
N VAL A 11 -2.28 -0.16 -35.38
CA VAL A 11 -1.28 0.77 -34.79
C VAL A 11 -0.04 0.92 -35.66
N ILE A 12 0.26 -0.11 -36.47
CA ILE A 12 1.41 -0.11 -37.36
C ILE A 12 1.24 0.81 -38.57
N GLU A 13 0.00 1.09 -38.97
CA GLU A 13 -0.32 2.01 -40.03
C GLU A 13 -0.44 3.45 -39.52
N SER A 14 -1.17 3.64 -38.43
CA SER A 14 -1.42 4.99 -37.87
C SER A 14 -0.18 5.54 -37.15
N GLY A 15 0.61 4.68 -36.50
CA GLY A 15 1.68 5.11 -35.61
C GLY A 15 1.19 5.66 -34.27
N GLU A 16 -0.11 5.58 -33.99
CA GLU A 16 -0.76 6.11 -32.80
C GLU A 16 -0.70 5.13 -31.61
N PRO A 17 -1.01 5.57 -30.38
CA PRO A 17 -1.11 4.69 -29.24
C PRO A 17 -2.20 3.63 -29.42
N LEU A 18 -1.99 2.49 -28.77
CA LEU A 18 -2.94 1.40 -28.69
C LEU A 18 -4.18 1.80 -27.86
N SER A 19 -5.38 1.40 -28.32
CA SER A 19 -6.61 1.38 -27.53
C SER A 19 -6.91 -0.02 -27.00
N ILE A 20 -7.15 -0.14 -25.73
CA ILE A 20 -7.59 -1.41 -25.11
C ILE A 20 -9.01 -1.76 -25.54
N THR A 21 -9.88 -0.77 -25.62
CA THR A 21 -11.27 -0.96 -26.04
C THR A 21 -11.33 -1.58 -27.44
N GLU A 22 -10.58 -1.04 -28.38
CA GLU A 22 -10.58 -1.53 -29.76
C GLU A 22 -9.77 -2.83 -29.90
N THR A 23 -8.68 -3.01 -29.14
CA THR A 23 -7.83 -4.21 -29.21
C THR A 23 -8.47 -5.42 -28.52
N CYS A 24 -8.86 -5.28 -27.26
CA CYS A 24 -9.39 -6.37 -26.46
C CYS A 24 -10.91 -6.51 -26.62
N GLY A 25 -11.63 -5.38 -26.80
CA GLY A 25 -13.06 -5.35 -26.97
C GLY A 25 -13.58 -6.05 -28.24
N MET A 26 -12.70 -6.29 -29.23
CA MET A 26 -13.04 -7.11 -30.39
C MET A 26 -13.46 -8.55 -30.01
N CYS A 27 -12.95 -9.07 -28.90
CA CYS A 27 -13.21 -10.43 -28.45
C CYS A 27 -13.85 -10.52 -27.06
N HIS A 28 -13.71 -9.45 -26.25
CA HIS A 28 -14.23 -9.38 -24.90
C HIS A 28 -15.32 -8.29 -24.82
N GLU A 29 -16.47 -8.66 -24.28
CA GLU A 29 -17.58 -7.73 -24.08
C GLU A 29 -17.31 -6.85 -22.85
N LEU A 30 -16.47 -5.83 -23.00
CA LEU A 30 -15.93 -5.01 -21.90
C LEU A 30 -16.99 -4.19 -21.16
N GLU A 31 -18.16 -3.97 -21.77
CA GLU A 31 -19.28 -3.20 -21.20
C GLU A 31 -20.26 -4.08 -20.43
N GLU A 32 -20.11 -5.42 -20.45
CA GLU A 32 -21.01 -6.29 -19.72
C GLU A 32 -20.85 -6.15 -18.19
N GLU A 33 -22.00 -6.20 -17.50
CA GLU A 33 -22.05 -6.09 -16.03
C GLU A 33 -21.13 -7.11 -15.34
N ASP A 34 -21.03 -8.32 -15.87
CA ASP A 34 -20.20 -9.39 -15.33
C ASP A 34 -18.70 -9.09 -15.49
N PHE A 35 -18.29 -8.52 -16.62
CA PHE A 35 -16.91 -8.07 -16.83
C PHE A 35 -16.55 -6.94 -15.87
N ILE A 36 -17.41 -5.92 -15.78
CA ILE A 36 -17.23 -4.79 -14.86
C ILE A 36 -17.19 -5.28 -13.40
N ALA A 37 -18.02 -6.24 -13.03
CA ALA A 37 -18.05 -6.81 -11.68
C ALA A 37 -16.74 -7.52 -11.31
N THR A 38 -16.10 -8.21 -12.25
CA THR A 38 -14.85 -8.95 -12.02
C THR A 38 -13.59 -8.08 -12.09
N HIS A 39 -13.63 -6.97 -12.85
CA HIS A 39 -12.47 -6.09 -13.10
C HIS A 39 -12.64 -4.70 -12.48
N GLY A 40 -13.84 -4.34 -12.00
CA GLY A 40 -14.23 -2.98 -11.63
C GLY A 40 -13.39 -2.33 -10.52
N TYR A 41 -12.68 -3.10 -9.70
CA TYR A 41 -11.83 -2.53 -8.66
C TYR A 41 -10.50 -1.97 -9.19
N HIS A 42 -10.19 -2.20 -10.46
CA HIS A 42 -9.06 -1.60 -11.16
C HIS A 42 -9.50 -0.73 -12.35
N SER A 43 -10.79 -0.56 -12.58
CA SER A 43 -11.32 0.25 -13.67
C SER A 43 -11.63 1.68 -13.25
N SER A 44 -11.68 2.58 -14.23
CA SER A 44 -12.07 3.99 -14.05
C SER A 44 -13.51 4.18 -13.59
N VAL A 45 -14.40 3.29 -13.98
CA VAL A 45 -15.82 3.31 -13.56
C VAL A 45 -15.96 3.33 -12.06
N ARG A 46 -14.99 2.76 -11.36
CA ARG A 46 -14.96 2.78 -9.90
C ARG A 46 -14.67 4.15 -9.30
N ASP A 47 -13.84 4.96 -9.95
CA ASP A 47 -13.52 6.31 -9.48
C ASP A 47 -14.76 7.21 -9.43
N GLU A 48 -15.73 6.98 -10.30
CA GLU A 48 -17.01 7.70 -10.30
C GLU A 48 -17.94 7.25 -9.15
N LEU A 49 -17.84 6.00 -8.74
CA LEU A 49 -18.66 5.43 -7.68
C LEU A 49 -18.14 5.73 -6.26
N LEU A 50 -16.91 6.21 -6.13
CA LEU A 50 -16.33 6.55 -4.84
C LEU A 50 -16.74 7.95 -4.40
N PRO A 51 -17.07 8.17 -3.11
CA PRO A 51 -17.23 9.50 -2.55
C PRO A 51 -16.05 10.40 -2.88
N ALA A 52 -16.29 11.68 -3.13
CA ALA A 52 -15.25 12.65 -3.54
C ALA A 52 -14.06 12.68 -2.55
N GLU A 53 -14.32 12.53 -1.25
CA GLU A 53 -13.32 12.45 -0.20
C GLU A 53 -12.41 11.23 -0.35
N ARG A 54 -12.97 10.12 -0.80
CA ARG A 54 -12.22 8.87 -1.03
C ARG A 54 -11.41 8.91 -2.31
N ARG A 55 -11.93 9.56 -3.35
CA ARG A 55 -11.16 9.87 -4.56
C ARG A 55 -9.90 10.67 -4.23
N GLN A 56 -10.05 11.67 -3.38
CA GLN A 56 -8.94 12.53 -2.93
C GLN A 56 -7.89 11.77 -2.10
N LEU A 57 -8.30 10.78 -1.31
CA LEU A 57 -7.38 9.89 -0.58
C LEU A 57 -6.66 8.90 -1.50
N MET A 58 -7.33 8.47 -2.57
CA MET A 58 -6.75 7.60 -3.59
C MET A 58 -5.86 8.37 -4.58
N ASP A 59 -6.00 9.70 -4.67
CA ASP A 59 -5.13 10.56 -5.50
C ASP A 59 -3.66 10.54 -5.06
N ASN A 60 -3.39 10.13 -3.84
CA ASN A 60 -2.05 9.97 -3.29
C ASN A 60 -1.61 8.51 -3.18
N GLY A 61 -2.44 7.56 -3.60
CA GLY A 61 -2.13 6.12 -3.65
C GLY A 61 -1.79 5.66 -5.06
N PRO A 62 -1.33 4.41 -5.23
CA PRO A 62 -1.08 3.86 -6.55
C PRO A 62 -2.40 3.76 -7.31
N ARG A 63 -2.67 4.75 -8.12
CA ARG A 63 -3.66 4.61 -9.17
C ARG A 63 -3.06 3.69 -10.21
N ILE A 64 -3.84 2.75 -10.71
CA ILE A 64 -3.71 2.45 -12.12
C ILE A 64 -4.33 3.67 -12.80
N PRO A 65 -3.54 4.60 -13.36
CA PRO A 65 -4.13 5.69 -14.07
C PRO A 65 -4.99 5.05 -15.14
N THR A 66 -6.24 5.42 -15.16
CA THR A 66 -6.98 5.31 -16.39
C THR A 66 -6.21 6.15 -17.38
N ASP A 67 -5.67 5.50 -18.37
CA ASP A 67 -4.97 6.18 -19.43
C ASP A 67 -5.92 7.24 -20.00
N SER A 68 -5.40 8.22 -20.63
CA SER A 68 -5.96 9.53 -21.01
C SER A 68 -7.44 9.60 -21.38
N GLU A 69 -8.11 8.47 -21.56
CA GLU A 69 -9.52 8.34 -21.92
C GLU A 69 -10.32 7.39 -21.00
N GLY A 70 -9.71 6.90 -19.91
CA GLY A 70 -10.43 6.07 -18.95
C GLY A 70 -10.39 4.56 -19.22
N GLU A 71 -9.59 4.10 -20.17
CA GLU A 71 -9.44 2.68 -20.47
C GLU A 71 -8.62 1.95 -19.41
N MET A 72 -9.05 0.71 -19.06
CA MET A 72 -8.30 -0.17 -18.17
C MET A 72 -7.13 -0.81 -18.92
N ASN A 73 -5.93 -0.73 -18.39
CA ASN A 73 -4.77 -1.38 -19.00
C ASN A 73 -4.72 -2.89 -18.67
N CYS A 74 -5.29 -3.71 -19.55
CA CYS A 74 -5.35 -5.16 -19.42
C CYS A 74 -3.97 -5.83 -19.38
N PHE A 75 -2.98 -5.24 -20.05
CA PHE A 75 -1.63 -5.78 -20.11
C PHE A 75 -0.90 -5.77 -18.76
N LEU A 76 -1.28 -4.89 -17.82
CA LEU A 76 -0.72 -4.89 -16.47
C LEU A 76 -0.93 -6.22 -15.73
N CYS A 77 -2.04 -6.90 -16.03
CA CYS A 77 -2.43 -8.13 -15.37
C CYS A 77 -2.29 -9.37 -16.27
N HIS A 78 -2.46 -9.23 -17.59
CA HIS A 78 -2.52 -10.34 -18.51
C HIS A 78 -1.26 -10.54 -19.37
N LEU A 79 -0.37 -9.56 -19.47
CA LEU A 79 0.92 -9.76 -20.11
C LEU A 79 1.86 -10.49 -19.15
N GLN A 80 2.59 -11.50 -19.62
CA GLN A 80 3.49 -12.30 -18.79
C GLN A 80 4.53 -11.44 -18.03
N ALA A 81 5.05 -10.41 -18.66
CA ALA A 81 6.04 -9.50 -18.10
C ALA A 81 5.75 -8.05 -18.54
N PRO A 82 4.81 -7.35 -17.91
CA PRO A 82 4.49 -5.97 -18.24
C PRO A 82 5.68 -5.04 -17.91
N ASP A 83 5.96 -4.10 -18.79
CA ASP A 83 6.98 -3.07 -18.56
C ASP A 83 6.40 -1.90 -17.74
N HIS A 84 6.41 -2.06 -16.43
CA HIS A 84 5.95 -1.02 -15.50
C HIS A 84 6.83 0.25 -15.59
N ALA A 85 8.14 0.09 -15.81
CA ALA A 85 9.06 1.22 -15.89
C ALA A 85 8.83 2.03 -17.16
N GLY A 86 8.67 1.34 -18.31
CA GLY A 86 8.33 1.98 -19.58
C GLY A 86 7.00 2.75 -19.52
N ARG A 87 6.00 2.13 -18.91
CA ARG A 87 4.71 2.77 -18.66
C ARG A 87 4.85 4.05 -17.82
N GLN A 88 5.56 3.98 -16.69
CA GLN A 88 5.77 5.15 -15.83
C GLN A 88 6.54 6.25 -16.54
N ALA A 89 7.56 5.88 -17.32
CA ALA A 89 8.34 6.83 -18.11
C ALA A 89 7.47 7.60 -19.11
N ALA A 90 6.47 6.96 -19.73
CA ALA A 90 5.53 7.63 -20.62
C ALA A 90 4.70 8.68 -19.87
N ILE A 91 4.24 8.37 -18.68
CA ILE A 91 3.46 9.29 -17.83
C ILE A 91 4.33 10.48 -17.40
N ASP A 92 5.54 10.21 -16.91
CA ASP A 92 6.48 11.23 -16.42
C ASP A 92 6.96 12.17 -17.53
N ALA A 93 7.05 11.65 -18.76
CA ALA A 93 7.35 12.43 -19.95
C ALA A 93 6.18 13.30 -20.44
N GLY A 94 5.01 13.25 -19.77
CA GLY A 94 3.82 14.01 -20.19
C GLY A 94 3.11 13.42 -21.40
N SER A 95 3.31 12.13 -21.69
CA SER A 95 2.70 11.38 -22.78
C SER A 95 1.81 10.23 -22.25
N PRO A 96 0.83 10.50 -21.37
CA PRO A 96 0.04 9.45 -20.71
C PRO A 96 -0.74 8.58 -21.70
N GLN A 97 -1.09 9.11 -22.88
CA GLN A 97 -1.75 8.35 -23.95
C GLN A 97 -0.92 7.15 -24.45
N TRP A 98 0.40 7.18 -24.24
CA TRP A 98 1.29 6.07 -24.57
C TRP A 98 1.49 5.06 -23.44
N SER A 99 0.93 5.29 -22.26
CA SER A 99 1.20 4.47 -21.10
C SER A 99 0.77 3.01 -21.27
N VAL A 100 -0.37 2.75 -21.92
CA VAL A 100 -0.81 1.39 -22.25
C VAL A 100 0.17 0.73 -23.21
N SER A 101 0.47 1.40 -24.32
CA SER A 101 1.40 0.91 -25.33
C SER A 101 2.80 0.65 -24.75
N ALA A 102 3.28 1.56 -23.90
CA ALA A 102 4.60 1.44 -23.25
C ALA A 102 4.70 0.24 -22.31
N THR A 103 3.58 -0.29 -21.83
CA THR A 103 3.56 -1.57 -21.08
C THR A 103 4.09 -2.75 -21.93
N LEU A 104 4.00 -2.64 -23.27
CA LEU A 104 4.50 -3.63 -24.23
C LEU A 104 6.01 -3.46 -24.59
N SER A 105 6.69 -2.43 -24.11
CA SER A 105 8.09 -2.17 -24.50
C SER A 105 9.02 -3.36 -24.22
N GLY A 106 8.79 -4.08 -23.12
CA GLY A 106 9.55 -5.30 -22.79
C GLY A 106 9.37 -6.46 -23.76
N THR A 107 8.34 -6.45 -24.61
CA THR A 107 8.10 -7.50 -25.62
C THR A 107 8.86 -7.27 -26.93
N GLY A 108 9.40 -6.07 -27.12
CA GLY A 108 10.03 -5.66 -28.38
C GLY A 108 9.06 -5.16 -29.44
N LEU A 109 7.75 -5.11 -29.17
CA LEU A 109 6.74 -4.61 -30.08
C LEU A 109 6.75 -3.07 -30.19
N LEU A 110 7.20 -2.40 -29.13
CA LEU A 110 7.30 -0.95 -29.05
C LEU A 110 8.68 -0.55 -28.52
N SER A 111 9.22 0.53 -29.06
CA SER A 111 10.47 1.14 -28.60
C SER A 111 10.27 2.64 -28.33
N ALA A 112 10.84 3.10 -27.24
CA ALA A 112 10.97 4.54 -26.98
C ALA A 112 12.11 5.10 -27.84
N THR A 113 11.88 6.28 -28.43
CA THR A 113 12.84 7.03 -29.24
C THR A 113 12.94 8.47 -28.73
N ASP A 114 13.92 9.23 -29.25
CA ASP A 114 14.06 10.66 -28.89
C ASP A 114 12.84 11.49 -29.27
N ASP A 115 12.07 11.05 -30.29
CA ASP A 115 10.90 11.73 -30.83
C ASP A 115 9.56 11.14 -30.29
N GLY A 116 9.60 10.17 -29.36
CA GLY A 116 8.41 9.52 -28.82
C GLY A 116 8.50 8.00 -28.85
N TYR A 117 7.49 7.34 -29.42
CA TYR A 117 7.40 5.89 -29.50
C TYR A 117 7.30 5.39 -30.93
N GLN A 118 7.82 4.20 -31.20
CA GLN A 118 7.78 3.57 -32.51
C GLN A 118 7.41 2.10 -32.41
N TRP A 119 6.40 1.70 -33.19
CA TRP A 119 5.98 0.31 -33.35
C TRP A 119 6.96 -0.49 -34.21
N ASN A 120 7.21 -1.73 -33.83
CA ASN A 120 8.13 -2.61 -34.52
C ASN A 120 7.44 -3.31 -35.71
N ARG A 121 7.72 -2.81 -36.93
CA ARG A 121 7.17 -3.34 -38.18
C ARG A 121 7.65 -4.76 -38.54
N GLU A 122 8.65 -5.28 -37.87
CA GLU A 122 9.12 -6.64 -38.11
C GLU A 122 8.35 -7.69 -37.30
N GLN A 123 7.70 -7.26 -36.23
CA GLN A 123 6.96 -8.13 -35.30
C GLN A 123 5.44 -7.96 -35.37
N ILE A 124 4.95 -6.92 -35.98
CA ILE A 124 3.54 -6.63 -36.16
C ILE A 124 3.21 -6.67 -37.66
N ALA A 125 2.23 -7.48 -38.04
CA ALA A 125 1.76 -7.56 -39.42
C ALA A 125 1.05 -6.25 -39.86
N GLU A 126 0.85 -6.08 -41.16
CA GLU A 126 0.23 -4.87 -41.72
C GLU A 126 -1.21 -4.65 -41.21
N ASP A 127 -1.93 -5.73 -40.89
CA ASP A 127 -3.28 -5.69 -40.30
C ASP A 127 -3.29 -5.55 -38.78
N GLY A 128 -2.10 -5.38 -38.14
CA GLY A 128 -1.96 -5.25 -36.71
C GLY A 128 -1.83 -6.57 -35.96
N GLU A 129 -1.88 -7.72 -36.68
CA GLU A 129 -1.75 -9.01 -36.02
C GLU A 129 -0.35 -9.22 -35.43
N THR A 130 -0.29 -9.70 -34.19
CA THR A 130 0.97 -10.05 -33.51
C THR A 130 0.75 -11.13 -32.47
N GLU A 131 1.83 -11.83 -32.09
CA GLU A 131 1.84 -12.77 -30.97
C GLU A 131 2.25 -12.04 -29.69
N ILE A 132 1.37 -12.10 -28.68
CA ILE A 132 1.65 -11.59 -27.35
C ILE A 132 1.40 -12.72 -26.35
N ASP A 133 2.35 -12.94 -25.44
CA ASP A 133 2.22 -13.96 -24.41
C ASP A 133 1.28 -13.48 -23.29
N LEU A 134 -0.02 -13.62 -23.55
CA LEU A 134 -1.07 -13.34 -22.59
C LEU A 134 -1.28 -14.54 -21.65
N ARG A 135 -1.35 -14.28 -20.36
CA ARG A 135 -1.46 -15.30 -19.31
C ARG A 135 -2.62 -14.98 -18.36
N PRO A 136 -3.15 -16.00 -17.69
CA PRO A 136 -3.97 -15.76 -16.49
C PRO A 136 -3.20 -14.93 -15.47
N VAL A 137 -3.93 -14.10 -14.73
CA VAL A 137 -3.33 -13.25 -13.70
C VAL A 137 -2.65 -14.11 -12.64
N SER A 138 -1.42 -13.76 -12.28
CA SER A 138 -0.64 -14.40 -11.23
C SER A 138 -0.35 -13.46 -10.06
N GLU A 139 0.14 -14.02 -8.97
CA GLU A 139 0.55 -13.26 -7.78
C GLU A 139 1.61 -12.21 -8.10
N ALA A 140 2.51 -12.49 -9.06
CA ALA A 140 3.55 -11.55 -9.48
C ALA A 140 2.95 -10.26 -10.06
N HIS A 141 1.88 -10.35 -10.82
CA HIS A 141 1.17 -9.17 -11.36
C HIS A 141 0.55 -8.34 -10.24
N CYS A 142 -0.11 -8.99 -9.28
CA CYS A 142 -0.68 -8.30 -8.12
C CYS A 142 0.42 -7.67 -7.26
N GLY A 143 1.48 -8.41 -7.00
CA GLY A 143 2.62 -8.00 -6.16
C GLY A 143 3.39 -6.81 -6.70
N ALA A 144 3.41 -6.61 -8.02
CA ALA A 144 4.05 -5.46 -8.64
C ALA A 144 3.47 -4.12 -8.13
N CYS A 145 2.18 -4.10 -7.78
CA CYS A 145 1.49 -2.90 -7.30
C CYS A 145 1.07 -3.01 -5.82
N HIS A 146 0.71 -4.19 -5.33
CA HIS A 146 0.12 -4.40 -4.01
C HIS A 146 1.08 -4.93 -2.94
N GLY A 147 2.30 -4.59 -3.01
CA GLY A 147 3.33 -5.05 -2.09
C GLY A 147 4.39 -5.83 -2.84
N MET A 148 4.93 -6.86 -2.21
CA MET A 148 5.95 -7.68 -2.83
C MET A 148 5.52 -9.13 -2.81
N VAL A 149 5.49 -9.74 -3.99
CA VAL A 149 5.39 -11.18 -4.12
C VAL A 149 6.80 -11.70 -4.39
N HIS A 150 7.26 -12.58 -3.52
CA HIS A 150 8.53 -13.27 -3.67
C HIS A 150 8.26 -14.72 -4.04
N ASP A 151 8.50 -15.08 -5.27
CA ASP A 151 8.25 -16.40 -5.84
C ASP A 151 9.53 -17.17 -6.18
N GLY A 152 10.70 -16.54 -5.96
CA GLY A 152 12.00 -17.09 -6.26
C GLY A 152 12.85 -17.51 -5.07
N THR A 153 14.07 -17.94 -5.33
CA THR A 153 15.12 -18.21 -4.33
C THR A 153 16.04 -17.01 -4.11
N ASP A 154 15.89 -15.96 -4.90
CA ASP A 154 16.72 -14.77 -4.79
C ASP A 154 16.48 -14.05 -3.45
N PRO A 155 17.50 -13.39 -2.89
CA PRO A 155 17.35 -12.61 -1.68
C PRO A 155 16.27 -11.56 -1.86
N LEU A 156 15.35 -11.49 -0.91
CA LEU A 156 14.36 -10.43 -0.85
C LEU A 156 15.08 -9.11 -0.61
N ARG A 157 14.87 -8.17 -1.51
CA ARG A 157 15.26 -6.78 -1.31
C ARG A 157 14.02 -6.02 -0.88
N VAL A 158 14.08 -5.41 0.31
CA VAL A 158 13.03 -4.47 0.71
C VAL A 158 13.15 -3.25 -0.21
N PRO A 159 12.15 -2.92 -1.03
CA PRO A 159 12.22 -1.75 -1.90
C PRO A 159 12.10 -0.49 -1.03
N LEU A 160 13.22 0.06 -0.69
CA LEU A 160 13.31 1.28 0.06
C LEU A 160 13.38 2.43 -0.92
N GLY A 161 12.37 3.29 -0.83
CA GLY A 161 12.35 4.48 -1.64
C GLY A 161 12.32 4.19 -3.13
N SER A 162 11.61 3.12 -3.55
CA SER A 162 11.28 3.02 -4.95
C SER A 162 10.53 4.29 -5.33
N GLY A 163 11.00 4.98 -6.35
CA GLY A 163 10.26 6.08 -6.96
C GLY A 163 8.93 5.62 -7.54
N ASP A 164 8.70 4.31 -7.52
CA ASP A 164 7.46 3.69 -7.84
C ASP A 164 6.43 4.05 -6.77
N GLN A 165 5.60 4.99 -7.11
CA GLN A 165 4.39 5.34 -6.36
C GLN A 165 3.46 4.14 -6.17
N TRP A 166 3.78 3.02 -6.81
CA TRP A 166 3.10 1.73 -6.79
C TRP A 166 3.39 0.87 -5.57
N THR A 167 4.52 1.05 -4.91
CA THR A 167 4.73 0.37 -3.65
C THR A 167 3.69 0.88 -2.70
N THR A 168 2.74 0.05 -2.52
CA THR A 168 1.54 0.27 -1.77
C THR A 168 1.82 1.08 -0.53
N GLU A 169 1.13 2.15 -0.36
CA GLU A 169 1.04 2.87 0.91
C GLU A 169 0.46 1.98 2.01
N THR A 170 0.05 0.77 1.67
CA THR A 170 -0.49 -0.25 2.55
C THR A 170 0.57 -0.82 3.48
N THR A 171 0.37 -2.02 3.94
CA THR A 171 1.24 -2.68 4.92
C THR A 171 2.64 -2.96 4.39
N GLY A 172 2.90 -2.83 3.09
CA GLY A 172 4.17 -3.21 2.46
C GLY A 172 4.42 -4.72 2.55
N GLN A 173 3.35 -5.50 2.52
CA GLN A 173 3.41 -6.94 2.76
C GLN A 173 4.16 -7.66 1.67
N VAL A 174 4.91 -8.67 2.08
CA VAL A 174 5.61 -9.58 1.20
C VAL A 174 4.89 -10.91 1.21
N PHE A 175 4.60 -11.42 0.03
CA PHE A 175 4.01 -12.72 -0.16
C PHE A 175 5.02 -13.66 -0.83
N SER A 176 5.07 -14.89 -0.36
CA SER A 176 5.86 -15.95 -1.01
C SER A 176 5.09 -17.26 -0.98
N PRO A 177 4.95 -17.97 -2.10
CA PRO A 177 4.40 -19.31 -2.12
C PRO A 177 5.36 -20.34 -1.54
N GLN A 178 6.62 -19.97 -1.26
CA GLN A 178 7.61 -20.88 -0.69
C GLN A 178 7.60 -20.85 0.83
N PRO A 179 7.89 -21.98 1.51
CA PRO A 179 8.21 -21.98 2.91
C PRO A 179 9.35 -21.01 3.22
N VAL A 180 9.21 -20.21 4.29
CA VAL A 180 10.21 -19.19 4.67
C VAL A 180 11.63 -19.74 4.73
N ARG A 181 11.81 -20.97 5.21
CA ARG A 181 13.11 -21.65 5.25
C ARG A 181 13.77 -21.84 3.88
N GLN A 182 12.96 -22.05 2.85
CA GLN A 182 13.41 -22.33 1.48
C GLN A 182 13.50 -21.07 0.62
N SER A 183 12.87 -19.97 1.06
CA SER A 183 12.96 -18.71 0.33
C SER A 183 14.32 -18.05 0.52
N GLY A 184 14.74 -17.24 -0.44
CA GLY A 184 15.96 -16.41 -0.35
C GLY A 184 15.87 -15.25 0.61
N MET A 185 14.77 -15.10 1.35
CA MET A 185 14.53 -13.97 2.23
C MET A 185 15.49 -13.92 3.41
N ASN A 186 15.91 -12.72 3.77
CA ASN A 186 16.84 -12.47 4.89
C ASN A 186 16.13 -12.36 6.26
N HIS A 187 15.18 -13.24 6.53
CA HIS A 187 14.40 -13.23 7.74
C HIS A 187 15.21 -13.64 8.97
N ALA A 188 15.14 -12.87 10.05
CA ALA A 188 15.77 -13.25 11.33
C ALA A 188 15.14 -14.53 11.87
N ASN A 189 15.97 -15.44 12.39
CA ASN A 189 15.55 -16.76 12.86
C ASN A 189 14.82 -17.62 11.83
N LYS A 190 15.10 -17.41 10.55
CA LYS A 190 14.49 -18.11 9.43
C LYS A 190 14.51 -19.63 9.59
N ASP A 191 15.62 -20.19 10.09
CA ASP A 191 15.78 -21.63 10.30
C ASP A 191 14.85 -22.22 11.36
N SER A 192 14.33 -21.38 12.24
CA SER A 192 13.36 -21.79 13.27
C SER A 192 11.91 -21.74 12.81
N LEU A 193 11.65 -21.15 11.63
CA LEU A 193 10.33 -21.04 11.07
C LEU A 193 9.99 -22.28 10.24
N GLU A 194 8.89 -22.92 10.56
CA GLU A 194 8.47 -24.17 9.91
C GLU A 194 7.50 -23.94 8.76
N LEU A 195 6.90 -22.74 8.67
CA LEU A 195 5.83 -22.43 7.74
C LEU A 195 6.16 -21.22 6.88
N VAL A 196 5.45 -21.11 5.77
CA VAL A 196 5.37 -19.91 4.93
C VAL A 196 4.77 -18.73 5.71
N TRP A 197 4.79 -17.58 5.11
CA TRP A 197 4.20 -16.33 5.61
C TRP A 197 2.71 -16.44 5.91
N ASP A 198 2.00 -17.14 5.02
CA ASP A 198 0.56 -17.26 5.03
C ASP A 198 0.17 -18.69 4.67
N VAL A 199 -0.70 -19.27 5.44
CA VAL A 199 -1.13 -20.67 5.25
C VAL A 199 -1.85 -20.88 3.92
N HIS A 200 -2.50 -19.85 3.38
CA HIS A 200 -3.18 -19.94 2.09
C HIS A 200 -2.17 -19.98 0.95
N ALA A 201 -1.14 -19.13 1.00
CA ALA A 201 -0.02 -19.20 0.05
C ALA A 201 0.70 -20.54 0.08
N GLU A 202 0.89 -21.15 1.28
CA GLU A 202 1.44 -22.51 1.40
C GLU A 202 0.61 -23.56 0.67
N ARG A 203 -0.70 -23.35 0.58
CA ARG A 203 -1.64 -24.26 -0.04
C ARG A 203 -2.00 -23.88 -1.46
N LEU A 204 -1.22 -23.00 -2.07
CA LEU A 204 -1.41 -22.53 -3.45
C LEU A 204 -2.76 -21.84 -3.68
N VAL A 205 -3.29 -21.18 -2.67
CA VAL A 205 -4.44 -20.28 -2.82
C VAL A 205 -3.92 -18.95 -3.35
N SER A 206 -4.37 -18.56 -4.51
CA SER A 206 -3.93 -17.38 -5.22
C SER A 206 -4.55 -16.09 -4.68
N CYS A 207 -3.98 -14.94 -5.06
CA CYS A 207 -4.59 -13.64 -4.78
C CYS A 207 -6.02 -13.57 -5.33
N GLY A 208 -6.24 -14.07 -6.56
CA GLY A 208 -7.54 -14.08 -7.22
C GLY A 208 -8.57 -15.01 -6.58
N ASP A 209 -8.15 -16.00 -5.78
CA ASP A 209 -9.10 -16.86 -5.04
C ASP A 209 -9.78 -16.11 -3.89
N CYS A 210 -9.11 -15.09 -3.33
CA CYS A 210 -9.66 -14.27 -2.27
C CYS A 210 -10.13 -12.91 -2.78
N HIS A 211 -9.38 -12.28 -3.69
CA HIS A 211 -9.75 -11.04 -4.32
C HIS A 211 -10.41 -11.33 -5.67
N TYR A 212 -11.59 -10.80 -5.86
CA TYR A 212 -12.43 -11.11 -7.00
C TYR A 212 -11.90 -10.55 -8.33
N ALA A 213 -10.85 -11.15 -8.83
CA ALA A 213 -10.48 -11.08 -10.23
C ALA A 213 -10.88 -12.36 -10.98
N SER A 214 -11.87 -13.11 -10.46
CA SER A 214 -12.23 -14.41 -11.01
C SER A 214 -13.34 -14.27 -12.05
N ASP A 215 -13.22 -15.04 -13.10
CA ASP A 215 -14.16 -15.25 -14.19
C ASP A 215 -15.46 -16.01 -13.81
N ARG A 216 -15.78 -16.09 -12.52
CA ARG A 216 -16.96 -16.82 -12.01
C ARG A 216 -17.72 -15.99 -10.98
N PRO A 217 -18.42 -14.95 -11.42
CA PRO A 217 -19.21 -14.10 -10.52
C PRO A 217 -20.28 -14.86 -9.75
N GLU A 218 -20.83 -15.95 -10.30
CA GLU A 218 -21.82 -16.79 -9.64
C GLU A 218 -21.31 -17.53 -8.40
N ARG A 219 -19.98 -17.76 -8.27
CA ARG A 219 -19.38 -18.28 -7.03
C ARG A 219 -19.21 -17.22 -5.96
N LEU A 220 -19.32 -15.97 -6.35
CA LEU A 220 -19.18 -14.78 -5.51
C LEU A 220 -20.55 -14.33 -5.00
N ALA A 221 -21.61 -14.77 -5.65
CA ALA A 221 -22.99 -14.43 -5.37
C ALA A 221 -23.58 -15.12 -4.12
N GLY A 222 -22.76 -15.69 -3.30
CA GLY A 222 -23.17 -16.20 -1.99
C GLY A 222 -23.66 -15.13 -1.00
N GLU A 223 -24.15 -14.04 -1.46
CA GLU A 223 -24.88 -12.90 -0.89
C GLU A 223 -24.38 -11.63 -1.58
N ALA A 224 -25.11 -11.22 -2.59
CA ALA A 224 -24.86 -10.03 -3.37
C ALA A 224 -24.71 -8.80 -2.45
N THR A 225 -23.48 -8.35 -2.26
CA THR A 225 -23.29 -6.95 -1.94
C THR A 225 -23.68 -6.19 -3.21
N PRO A 226 -24.65 -5.28 -3.18
CA PRO A 226 -25.04 -4.53 -4.38
C PRO A 226 -23.80 -3.95 -5.06
N ALA A 227 -23.71 -4.05 -6.38
CA ALA A 227 -22.59 -3.57 -7.18
C ALA A 227 -22.25 -2.07 -6.97
N ASN A 228 -23.17 -1.32 -6.41
CA ASN A 228 -23.07 0.09 -6.06
C ASN A 228 -22.53 0.36 -4.63
N VAL A 229 -22.22 -0.67 -3.86
CA VAL A 229 -21.55 -0.57 -2.57
C VAL A 229 -20.34 -1.48 -2.61
N ILE A 230 -19.36 -1.11 -3.41
CA ILE A 230 -18.04 -1.73 -3.36
C ILE A 230 -17.14 -0.83 -2.52
N PRO A 231 -17.03 -1.03 -1.19
CA PRO A 231 -15.88 -0.55 -0.47
C PRO A 231 -14.67 -1.25 -1.09
N ALA A 232 -13.51 -0.62 -1.08
CA ALA A 232 -12.27 -1.29 -1.51
C ALA A 232 -12.06 -2.65 -0.82
N GLU A 233 -12.68 -2.85 0.31
CA GLU A 233 -12.71 -4.07 1.11
C GLU A 233 -13.83 -5.06 0.73
N GLY A 234 -14.78 -4.67 -0.12
CA GLY A 234 -15.97 -5.48 -0.45
C GLY A 234 -15.76 -6.53 -1.53
N ILE A 235 -14.60 -6.54 -2.16
CA ILE A 235 -14.24 -7.49 -3.24
C ILE A 235 -13.39 -8.64 -2.69
N LYS A 236 -13.53 -8.94 -1.42
CA LYS A 236 -12.72 -9.94 -0.75
C LYS A 236 -13.58 -11.10 -0.31
N ARG A 237 -13.16 -12.31 -0.66
CA ARG A 237 -13.78 -13.52 -0.14
C ARG A 237 -13.61 -13.58 1.37
N ARG A 238 -14.65 -13.93 2.06
CA ARG A 238 -14.67 -14.01 3.52
C ARG A 238 -14.15 -15.38 3.99
N CYS A 239 -13.59 -15.40 5.18
CA CYS A 239 -13.07 -16.63 5.79
C CYS A 239 -14.15 -17.74 5.84
N GLU A 240 -15.38 -17.38 6.23
CA GLU A 240 -16.53 -18.27 6.33
C GLU A 240 -17.03 -18.82 4.99
N SER A 241 -16.59 -18.26 3.87
CA SER A 241 -16.90 -18.83 2.54
C SER A 241 -16.19 -20.16 2.29
N CYS A 242 -15.10 -20.42 2.99
CA CYS A 242 -14.29 -21.63 2.86
C CYS A 242 -14.15 -22.40 4.17
N HIS A 243 -14.30 -21.74 5.33
CA HIS A 243 -14.10 -22.34 6.64
C HIS A 243 -15.41 -22.56 7.40
N ASP A 244 -15.62 -23.79 7.91
CA ASP A 244 -16.65 -24.06 8.90
C ASP A 244 -16.21 -23.53 10.27
N LEU A 245 -16.79 -22.41 10.70
CA LEU A 245 -16.43 -21.74 11.94
C LEU A 245 -16.79 -22.59 13.17
N SER A 246 -17.84 -23.40 13.08
CA SER A 246 -18.36 -24.15 14.24
C SER A 246 -17.43 -25.26 14.67
N GLY A 247 -16.81 -25.96 13.70
CA GLY A 247 -15.97 -27.13 13.98
C GLY A 247 -14.51 -26.81 14.28
N THR A 248 -14.00 -25.64 13.83
CA THR A 248 -12.58 -25.31 13.94
C THR A 248 -12.20 -24.59 15.23
N HIS A 249 -13.18 -24.09 15.98
CA HIS A 249 -12.94 -23.22 17.15
C HIS A 249 -13.55 -23.75 18.46
N ASP A 250 -13.67 -25.07 18.63
CA ASP A 250 -14.20 -25.71 19.86
C ASP A 250 -13.47 -25.26 21.15
N TRP A 251 -12.24 -24.80 21.02
CA TRP A 251 -11.44 -24.29 22.13
C TRP A 251 -11.84 -22.88 22.59
N LEU A 252 -12.62 -22.13 21.77
CA LEU A 252 -12.98 -20.72 22.03
C LEU A 252 -14.27 -20.66 22.86
N PRO A 253 -14.23 -20.15 24.11
CA PRO A 253 -15.46 -19.94 24.88
C PRO A 253 -16.31 -18.83 24.26
N GLU A 254 -17.64 -18.91 24.42
CA GLU A 254 -18.57 -17.88 23.93
C GLU A 254 -18.37 -17.57 22.43
N GLN A 255 -18.20 -18.60 21.59
CA GLN A 255 -17.90 -18.47 20.17
C GLN A 255 -18.73 -17.42 19.44
N ALA A 256 -20.04 -17.45 19.58
CA ALA A 256 -20.94 -16.52 18.90
C ALA A 256 -20.64 -15.05 19.25
N ARG A 257 -20.27 -14.80 20.50
CA ARG A 257 -19.89 -13.46 20.95
C ARG A 257 -18.56 -13.02 20.36
N HIS A 258 -17.56 -13.91 20.32
CA HIS A 258 -16.26 -13.61 19.73
C HIS A 258 -16.39 -13.36 18.23
N TYR A 259 -17.12 -14.17 17.48
CA TYR A 259 -17.34 -13.96 16.04
C TYR A 259 -18.04 -12.63 15.71
N ASN A 260 -18.89 -12.15 16.62
CA ASN A 260 -19.48 -10.83 16.44
C ASN A 260 -18.54 -9.68 16.76
N ALA A 261 -17.65 -9.86 17.76
CA ALA A 261 -16.82 -8.81 18.32
C ALA A 261 -15.39 -8.77 17.76
N VAL A 262 -14.90 -9.85 17.19
CA VAL A 262 -13.50 -10.05 16.82
C VAL A 262 -13.43 -10.61 15.39
N ALA A 263 -12.69 -9.96 14.53
CA ALA A 263 -12.40 -10.51 13.21
C ALA A 263 -11.41 -11.68 13.29
N CYS A 264 -11.50 -12.62 12.37
CA CYS A 264 -10.66 -13.83 12.34
C CYS A 264 -9.17 -13.47 12.36
N GLU A 265 -8.78 -12.47 11.58
CA GLU A 265 -7.40 -11.99 11.46
C GLU A 265 -6.80 -11.55 12.82
N SER A 266 -7.64 -11.14 13.78
CA SER A 266 -7.14 -10.73 15.10
C SER A 266 -6.51 -11.87 15.91
N CYS A 267 -6.95 -13.11 15.66
CA CYS A 267 -6.37 -14.32 16.25
C CYS A 267 -5.39 -14.97 15.28
N ASP A 268 -5.72 -14.97 13.98
CA ASP A 268 -4.99 -15.74 12.98
C ASP A 268 -3.76 -14.99 12.43
N VAL A 269 -3.64 -13.68 12.71
CA VAL A 269 -2.44 -12.88 12.42
C VAL A 269 -1.79 -12.37 13.72
N PRO A 270 -1.20 -13.24 14.56
CA PRO A 270 -0.59 -12.82 15.83
C PRO A 270 0.67 -11.98 15.64
N ARG A 271 1.34 -12.16 14.51
CA ARG A 271 2.58 -11.51 14.13
C ARG A 271 2.75 -11.55 12.62
N LEU A 272 3.20 -10.45 12.06
CA LEU A 272 3.60 -10.37 10.66
C LEU A 272 5.10 -10.66 10.55
N GLU A 273 5.45 -11.61 9.68
CA GLU A 273 6.83 -12.00 9.41
C GLU A 273 7.38 -11.21 8.22
N MET A 274 7.31 -9.88 8.29
CA MET A 274 7.69 -8.97 7.23
C MET A 274 7.99 -7.57 7.74
N GLY A 275 8.56 -6.73 6.87
CA GLY A 275 8.62 -5.30 7.05
C GLY A 275 7.30 -4.63 6.65
N ALA A 276 7.02 -3.48 7.26
CA ALA A 276 5.94 -2.60 6.87
C ALA A 276 6.33 -1.14 7.10
N ARG A 277 5.75 -0.22 6.36
CA ARG A 277 5.94 1.21 6.59
C ARG A 277 5.50 1.58 8.00
N GLN A 278 6.33 2.34 8.68
CA GLN A 278 6.08 2.88 10.01
C GLN A 278 5.80 4.37 9.96
N SER A 279 6.66 5.12 9.29
CA SER A 279 6.47 6.55 9.10
C SER A 279 7.05 7.05 7.79
N ILE A 280 6.45 8.12 7.27
CA ILE A 280 6.87 8.82 6.07
C ILE A 280 7.05 10.29 6.44
N ASP A 281 8.27 10.78 6.34
CA ASP A 281 8.56 12.20 6.58
C ASP A 281 8.75 12.93 5.24
N LYS A 282 7.67 13.55 4.77
CA LYS A 282 7.64 14.43 3.59
C LYS A 282 7.98 15.88 3.94
N THR A 283 8.41 16.15 5.19
CA THR A 283 8.89 17.48 5.55
C THR A 283 10.33 17.71 5.13
N VAL A 284 11.04 16.63 4.84
CA VAL A 284 12.41 16.59 4.35
C VAL A 284 12.47 15.94 2.97
N MET A 285 13.54 16.18 2.24
CA MET A 285 13.76 15.62 0.91
C MET A 285 15.19 15.12 0.76
N GLN A 286 15.34 13.88 0.30
CA GLN A 286 16.63 13.31 -0.06
C GLN A 286 17.10 13.82 -1.43
N PRO A 287 18.41 13.69 -1.79
CA PRO A 287 18.91 14.16 -3.08
C PRO A 287 18.22 13.53 -4.30
N ASP A 288 17.74 12.30 -4.16
CA ASP A 288 16.94 11.60 -5.18
C ASP A 288 15.49 12.13 -5.30
N GLY A 289 15.10 13.07 -4.43
CA GLY A 289 13.77 13.67 -4.40
C GLY A 289 12.74 12.88 -3.58
N LEU A 290 13.16 11.81 -2.90
CA LEU A 290 12.27 10.98 -2.11
C LEU A 290 12.17 11.47 -0.65
N PRO A 291 11.04 11.19 0.04
CA PRO A 291 10.89 11.46 1.46
C PRO A 291 11.70 10.48 2.31
N ALA A 292 11.89 10.81 3.58
CA ALA A 292 12.47 9.87 4.53
C ALA A 292 11.40 8.88 5.01
N VAL A 293 11.61 7.59 4.74
CA VAL A 293 10.70 6.52 5.13
C VAL A 293 11.35 5.63 6.19
N THR A 294 10.59 5.27 7.21
CA THR A 294 11.01 4.28 8.21
C THR A 294 10.08 3.06 8.19
N TYR A 295 10.64 1.93 8.55
CA TYR A 295 9.94 0.65 8.51
C TYR A 295 9.93 0.00 9.88
N ARG A 296 8.85 -0.73 10.19
CA ARG A 296 8.77 -1.65 11.31
C ARG A 296 8.97 -3.08 10.82
N GLY A 297 9.33 -3.98 11.72
CA GLY A 297 9.51 -5.39 11.38
C GLY A 297 10.78 -5.67 10.55
N ILE A 298 11.71 -4.73 10.53
CA ILE A 298 13.05 -4.89 9.98
C ILE A 298 14.07 -4.51 11.05
N ASP A 299 15.18 -5.23 11.08
CA ASP A 299 16.38 -4.80 11.79
C ASP A 299 17.24 -3.99 10.83
N ASP A 300 17.22 -2.69 11.02
CA ASP A 300 17.96 -1.71 10.23
C ASP A 300 19.22 -1.21 10.95
N SER A 301 19.69 -1.92 11.96
CA SER A 301 20.87 -1.54 12.76
C SER A 301 22.15 -1.38 11.93
N ASN A 302 22.14 -1.86 10.68
CA ASN A 302 23.26 -1.77 9.73
C ASN A 302 22.85 -0.98 8.48
N LEU A 303 22.45 0.26 8.66
CA LEU A 303 21.73 1.13 7.72
C LEU A 303 22.49 1.58 6.46
N ALA A 304 23.73 1.18 6.24
CA ALA A 304 24.45 1.56 5.03
C ALA A 304 23.80 1.01 3.75
N ASP A 305 23.12 -0.14 3.86
CA ASP A 305 22.34 -0.73 2.77
C ASP A 305 21.12 -1.46 3.34
N LEU A 306 19.96 -0.81 3.27
CA LEU A 306 18.70 -1.38 3.74
C LEU A 306 18.25 -2.62 2.93
N SER A 307 18.81 -2.84 1.73
CA SER A 307 18.59 -4.07 0.98
C SER A 307 19.11 -5.31 1.73
N MET A 308 19.99 -5.10 2.71
CA MET A 308 20.56 -6.12 3.58
C MET A 308 19.90 -6.19 4.97
N ALA A 309 18.87 -5.39 5.22
CA ALA A 309 18.17 -5.40 6.50
C ALA A 309 17.45 -6.74 6.73
N TYR A 310 17.59 -7.27 7.94
CA TYR A 310 16.90 -8.49 8.31
C TYR A 310 15.43 -8.22 8.64
N ILE A 311 14.54 -9.07 8.13
CA ILE A 311 13.13 -9.05 8.49
C ILE A 311 12.98 -9.69 9.88
N THR A 312 12.56 -8.90 10.86
CA THR A 312 12.33 -9.34 12.23
C THR A 312 10.86 -9.59 12.52
N GLY A 313 9.98 -9.07 11.67
CA GLY A 313 8.53 -9.10 11.86
C GLY A 313 8.05 -8.18 12.99
N TYR A 314 6.74 -8.02 13.10
CA TYR A 314 6.12 -7.19 14.13
C TYR A 314 4.73 -7.71 14.52
N ARG A 315 4.23 -7.28 15.68
CA ARG A 315 2.86 -7.56 16.12
C ARG A 315 1.95 -6.43 15.66
N PRO A 316 0.79 -6.75 15.03
CA PRO A 316 -0.18 -5.73 14.67
C PRO A 316 -0.79 -5.08 15.91
N LEU A 317 -1.29 -3.86 15.75
CA LEU A 317 -2.09 -3.19 16.76
C LEU A 317 -3.54 -3.69 16.68
N LEU A 318 -4.03 -4.35 17.72
CA LEU A 318 -5.44 -4.75 17.79
C LEU A 318 -6.28 -3.58 18.30
N ARG A 319 -7.24 -3.10 17.48
CA ARG A 319 -8.19 -2.04 17.85
C ARG A 319 -9.54 -2.27 17.20
N VAL A 320 -10.54 -1.63 17.80
CA VAL A 320 -11.90 -1.64 17.27
C VAL A 320 -11.97 -0.76 16.03
N GLY A 321 -12.59 -1.27 15.00
CA GLY A 321 -12.84 -0.57 13.76
C GLY A 321 -14.00 -1.19 13.00
N LYS A 322 -14.27 -0.71 11.79
CA LYS A 322 -15.28 -1.27 10.89
C LYS A 322 -14.67 -2.42 10.09
N SER A 323 -15.24 -3.59 10.23
CA SER A 323 -14.90 -4.73 9.37
C SER A 323 -15.52 -4.57 7.98
N ALA A 324 -15.12 -5.44 7.06
CA ALA A 324 -15.70 -5.52 5.71
C ALA A 324 -17.24 -5.71 5.72
N HIS A 325 -17.79 -6.20 6.82
CA HIS A 325 -19.25 -6.31 7.04
C HIS A 325 -19.90 -5.03 7.57
N GLY A 326 -19.17 -3.93 7.70
CA GLY A 326 -19.64 -2.71 8.35
C GLY A 326 -19.90 -2.83 9.86
N ARG A 327 -19.49 -3.94 10.48
CA ARG A 327 -19.65 -4.18 11.92
C ARG A 327 -18.45 -3.63 12.68
N ASN A 328 -18.71 -3.19 13.92
CA ASN A 328 -17.62 -2.84 14.82
C ASN A 328 -17.00 -4.12 15.37
N GLN A 329 -15.76 -4.40 14.97
CA GLN A 329 -15.01 -5.57 15.42
C GLN A 329 -13.62 -5.16 15.85
N VAL A 330 -12.99 -6.00 16.65
CA VAL A 330 -11.55 -5.92 16.89
C VAL A 330 -10.83 -6.40 15.65
N LEU A 331 -9.92 -5.61 15.14
CA LEU A 331 -9.20 -5.83 13.89
C LEU A 331 -7.70 -5.58 14.12
N PRO A 332 -6.82 -6.28 13.41
CA PRO A 332 -5.40 -5.98 13.41
C PRO A 332 -5.06 -4.84 12.44
N TYR A 333 -4.25 -3.90 12.90
CA TYR A 333 -3.84 -2.73 12.12
C TYR A 333 -2.33 -2.57 12.07
N ASN A 334 -1.86 -2.09 10.93
CA ASN A 334 -0.65 -1.31 10.83
C ASN A 334 -1.03 0.18 10.83
N LEU A 335 -0.37 0.97 11.68
CA LEU A 335 -0.53 2.42 11.66
C LEU A 335 0.71 3.04 11.02
N VAL A 336 0.48 3.89 10.02
CA VAL A 336 1.52 4.66 9.35
C VAL A 336 1.34 6.12 9.68
N THR A 337 2.39 6.76 10.20
CA THR A 337 2.41 8.21 10.42
C THR A 337 3.01 8.89 9.21
N GLU A 338 2.43 10.01 8.81
CA GLU A 338 2.94 10.83 7.72
C GLU A 338 3.03 12.27 8.16
N TRP A 339 4.17 12.93 7.86
CA TRP A 339 4.32 14.38 8.03
C TRP A 339 4.61 15.04 6.70
N PHE A 340 4.01 16.20 6.51
CA PHE A 340 4.19 16.98 5.29
C PHE A 340 4.03 18.48 5.56
N TRP A 341 4.51 19.29 4.63
CA TRP A 341 4.23 20.71 4.61
C TRP A 341 2.91 20.98 3.90
N ALA A 342 2.11 21.87 4.46
CA ALA A 342 0.88 22.38 3.87
C ALA A 342 0.92 23.92 3.83
N ASP A 343 0.14 24.53 2.94
CA ASP A 343 -0.03 25.98 2.91
C ASP A 343 -1.26 26.40 3.74
N GLY A 344 -1.01 27.14 4.80
CA GLY A 344 -2.04 27.65 5.70
C GLY A 344 -2.82 26.54 6.41
N ASP A 345 -4.12 26.54 6.23
CA ASP A 345 -5.03 25.56 6.83
C ASP A 345 -5.41 24.42 5.86
N SER A 346 -4.74 24.35 4.70
CA SER A 346 -4.88 23.22 3.79
C SER A 346 -4.53 21.90 4.49
N HIS A 347 -5.26 20.85 4.15
CA HIS A 347 -4.95 19.47 4.52
C HIS A 347 -4.20 18.72 3.41
N MET A 348 -3.84 19.43 2.33
CA MET A 348 -3.09 18.87 1.22
C MET A 348 -1.60 19.19 1.33
N PRO A 349 -0.72 18.25 1.01
CA PRO A 349 0.70 18.53 0.86
C PRO A 349 0.95 19.67 -0.16
N ILE A 350 2.00 20.45 0.07
CA ILE A 350 2.49 21.40 -0.93
C ILE A 350 3.03 20.65 -2.16
N ASP A 351 3.16 21.38 -3.26
CA ASP A 351 3.70 20.82 -4.49
C ASP A 351 5.14 20.29 -4.30
N ALA A 352 5.42 19.12 -4.89
CA ALA A 352 6.74 18.49 -4.81
C ALA A 352 7.86 19.37 -5.38
N ALA A 353 7.57 20.20 -6.40
CA ALA A 353 8.53 21.13 -6.96
C ALA A 353 8.87 22.24 -5.97
N GLN A 354 7.90 22.74 -5.20
CA GLN A 354 8.14 23.73 -4.14
C GLN A 354 9.00 23.14 -3.02
N LEU A 355 8.69 21.89 -2.62
CA LEU A 355 9.50 21.19 -1.61
C LEU A 355 10.94 20.97 -2.12
N ARG A 356 11.09 20.51 -3.37
CA ARG A 356 12.41 20.34 -4.00
C ARG A 356 13.19 21.65 -4.04
N ALA A 357 12.58 22.76 -4.44
CA ALA A 357 13.23 24.08 -4.47
C ALA A 357 13.64 24.56 -3.09
N ALA A 358 12.92 24.18 -2.05
CA ALA A 358 13.29 24.50 -0.67
C ALA A 358 14.49 23.69 -0.18
N TRP A 359 14.64 22.44 -0.58
CA TRP A 359 15.69 21.55 -0.09
C TRP A 359 16.93 21.49 -0.96
N LEU A 360 16.79 21.57 -2.29
CA LEU A 360 17.85 21.27 -3.24
C LEU A 360 18.11 22.44 -4.19
N VAL A 361 19.38 22.61 -4.55
CA VAL A 361 19.83 23.45 -5.65
C VAL A 361 20.67 22.55 -6.57
N ASP A 362 20.30 22.46 -7.83
CA ASP A 362 20.95 21.56 -8.81
C ASP A 362 21.07 20.10 -8.29
N GLY A 363 20.03 19.62 -7.60
CA GLY A 363 19.98 18.26 -7.06
C GLY A 363 20.84 18.01 -5.81
N THR A 364 21.44 19.04 -5.23
CA THR A 364 22.32 18.94 -4.05
C THR A 364 21.85 19.85 -2.93
N TYR A 365 22.21 19.52 -1.68
CA TYR A 365 21.91 20.37 -0.54
C TYR A 365 22.78 21.65 -0.58
N PRO A 366 22.17 22.84 -0.48
CA PRO A 366 22.91 24.08 -0.41
C PRO A 366 23.61 24.26 0.93
N ALA A 367 24.60 25.18 0.97
CA ALA A 367 25.52 25.36 2.11
C ALA A 367 24.80 25.66 3.44
N ASP A 368 23.69 26.41 3.43
CA ASP A 368 22.92 26.76 4.62
C ASP A 368 22.19 25.54 5.20
N ILE A 369 21.68 24.63 4.36
CA ILE A 369 21.13 23.34 4.78
C ILE A 369 22.25 22.47 5.37
N MET A 370 23.35 22.32 4.67
CA MET A 370 24.48 21.54 5.18
C MET A 370 24.97 22.08 6.53
N GLN A 371 25.07 23.41 6.68
CA GLN A 371 25.47 24.01 7.95
C GLN A 371 24.48 23.72 9.09
N ALA A 372 23.19 23.67 8.81
CA ALA A 372 22.14 23.47 9.82
C ALA A 372 21.90 22.00 10.18
N PHE A 373 22.12 21.11 9.22
CA PHE A 373 21.73 19.71 9.36
C PHE A 373 22.90 18.73 9.55
N ASP A 374 24.06 18.98 8.93
CA ASP A 374 25.25 18.13 9.04
C ASP A 374 25.93 18.34 10.42
N ALA A 375 25.44 17.55 11.39
CA ALA A 375 25.90 17.66 12.77
C ALA A 375 27.30 17.06 12.97
N ASN A 376 27.65 16.02 12.25
CA ASN A 376 28.92 15.32 12.34
C ASN A 376 30.00 15.96 11.45
N ARG A 377 29.59 16.85 10.52
CA ARG A 377 30.45 17.60 9.58
C ARG A 377 31.24 16.69 8.62
N ASP A 378 30.61 15.61 8.18
CA ASP A 378 31.22 14.71 7.21
C ASP A 378 30.93 15.12 5.74
N GLY A 379 30.09 16.14 5.54
CA GLY A 379 29.69 16.64 4.23
C GLY A 379 28.55 15.85 3.59
N GLN A 380 27.88 15.01 4.35
CA GLN A 380 26.71 14.24 3.91
C GLN A 380 25.60 14.35 4.97
N LEU A 381 24.34 14.22 4.55
CA LEU A 381 23.24 14.15 5.49
C LEU A 381 22.76 12.70 5.59
N ASN A 382 22.94 12.10 6.74
CA ASN A 382 22.38 10.80 7.05
C ASN A 382 20.92 10.93 7.55
N ARG A 383 20.22 9.81 7.68
CA ARG A 383 18.79 9.77 8.11
C ARG A 383 18.53 10.40 9.48
N GLN A 384 19.51 10.42 10.38
CA GLN A 384 19.33 11.00 11.70
C GLN A 384 19.50 12.52 11.67
N GLU A 385 20.33 13.01 10.77
CA GLU A 385 20.58 14.43 10.55
C GLU A 385 19.46 15.08 9.74
N LEU A 386 18.91 14.34 8.75
CA LEU A 386 17.80 14.78 7.90
C LEU A 386 16.47 14.73 8.68
N ARG A 387 16.34 15.57 9.71
CA ARG A 387 15.15 15.65 10.58
C ARG A 387 14.86 17.09 10.97
N LEU A 388 13.58 17.47 11.02
CA LEU A 388 13.13 18.73 11.60
C LEU A 388 12.97 18.61 13.13
N ASP A 389 14.07 18.44 13.82
CA ASP A 389 14.16 18.15 15.26
C ASP A 389 14.49 19.39 16.12
N SER A 390 14.73 20.54 15.48
CA SER A 390 15.00 21.79 16.18
C SER A 390 14.24 22.97 15.56
N ASN A 391 14.04 24.02 16.35
CA ASN A 391 13.38 25.24 15.89
C ASN A 391 14.17 25.94 14.77
N ASP A 392 15.50 25.92 14.84
CA ASP A 392 16.36 26.57 13.84
C ASP A 392 16.20 25.89 12.48
N LYS A 393 16.20 24.55 12.43
CA LYS A 393 15.93 23.78 11.22
C LYS A 393 14.54 24.06 10.67
N LEU A 394 13.52 24.09 11.55
CA LEU A 394 12.15 24.39 11.16
C LEU A 394 12.02 25.79 10.54
N VAL A 395 12.64 26.81 11.15
CA VAL A 395 12.63 28.19 10.65
C VAL A 395 13.33 28.28 9.30
N LEU A 396 14.52 27.67 9.17
CA LEU A 396 15.27 27.67 7.90
C LEU A 396 14.43 27.12 6.74
N ILE A 397 13.84 25.94 6.92
CA ILE A 397 13.03 25.34 5.84
C ILE A 397 11.75 26.16 5.60
N THR A 398 11.10 26.69 6.63
CA THR A 398 9.96 27.58 6.48
C THR A 398 10.29 28.80 5.61
N GLU A 399 11.44 29.45 5.81
CA GLU A 399 11.87 30.59 5.01
C GLU A 399 12.17 30.21 3.56
N ARG A 400 12.81 29.05 3.34
CA ARG A 400 13.08 28.54 2.00
C ARG A 400 11.80 28.17 1.25
N LEU A 401 10.79 27.59 1.93
CA LEU A 401 9.48 27.32 1.36
C LEU A 401 8.75 28.61 0.98
N ARG A 402 8.84 29.67 1.79
CA ARG A 402 8.30 30.97 1.42
C ARG A 402 8.98 31.54 0.18
N ALA A 403 10.29 31.40 0.07
CA ALA A 403 11.01 31.79 -1.13
C ALA A 403 10.61 30.95 -2.36
N ALA A 404 10.19 29.71 -2.17
CA ALA A 404 9.64 28.83 -3.20
C ALA A 404 8.15 29.08 -3.50
N GLY A 405 7.53 30.11 -2.90
CA GLY A 405 6.16 30.53 -3.20
C GLY A 405 5.08 29.95 -2.29
N VAL A 406 5.41 29.26 -1.20
CA VAL A 406 4.44 28.81 -0.20
C VAL A 406 4.13 29.97 0.74
N SER A 407 2.89 30.41 0.79
CA SER A 407 2.51 31.64 1.52
C SER A 407 2.61 31.49 3.05
N ASN A 408 2.16 30.37 3.57
CA ASN A 408 2.11 30.11 5.01
C ASN A 408 2.48 28.66 5.34
N PRO A 409 3.75 28.26 5.18
CA PRO A 409 4.18 26.88 5.39
C PRO A 409 3.90 26.43 6.83
N LYS A 410 3.20 25.30 6.97
CA LYS A 410 2.92 24.65 8.24
C LYS A 410 3.18 23.15 8.12
N VAL A 411 3.85 22.58 9.11
CA VAL A 411 3.97 21.13 9.22
C VAL A 411 2.64 20.55 9.69
N ARG A 412 2.21 19.48 9.05
CA ARG A 412 1.07 18.66 9.47
C ARG A 412 1.53 17.23 9.69
N GLY A 413 0.86 16.56 10.63
CA GLY A 413 1.08 15.14 10.90
C GLY A 413 -0.24 14.39 10.88
N GLU A 414 -0.25 13.26 10.19
CA GLU A 414 -1.42 12.41 10.04
C GLU A 414 -1.07 10.96 10.36
N VAL A 415 -2.08 10.20 10.81
CA VAL A 415 -1.97 8.75 10.99
C VAL A 415 -3.02 8.10 10.13
N ARG A 416 -2.57 7.16 9.30
CA ARG A 416 -3.45 6.27 8.54
C ARG A 416 -3.43 4.88 9.14
N ALA A 417 -4.60 4.25 9.22
CA ALA A 417 -4.75 2.89 9.72
C ALA A 417 -4.99 1.94 8.55
N TYR A 418 -4.14 0.94 8.44
CA TYR A 418 -4.26 -0.10 7.41
C TYR A 418 -4.65 -1.41 8.07
N HIS A 419 -5.80 -1.93 7.68
CA HIS A 419 -6.27 -3.23 8.14
C HIS A 419 -5.40 -4.34 7.55
N ILE A 420 -5.02 -5.30 8.38
CA ILE A 420 -4.15 -6.40 8.00
C ILE A 420 -4.99 -7.64 7.74
N HIS A 421 -4.84 -8.22 6.56
CA HIS A 421 -5.60 -9.40 6.13
C HIS A 421 -4.73 -10.59 5.78
N HIS A 422 -3.42 -10.41 5.68
CA HIS A 422 -2.46 -11.42 5.27
C HIS A 422 -1.57 -11.88 6.43
N ASN A 423 -0.77 -12.91 6.22
CA ASN A 423 0.03 -13.61 7.23
C ASN A 423 -0.80 -14.48 8.17
N ILE A 424 -1.86 -15.07 7.62
CA ILE A 424 -2.72 -15.99 8.35
C ILE A 424 -1.93 -17.21 8.80
N ARG A 425 -2.07 -17.54 10.09
CA ARG A 425 -1.46 -18.71 10.72
C ARG A 425 -2.51 -19.78 10.98
N HIS A 426 -2.08 -21.00 11.29
CA HIS A 426 -2.98 -22.07 11.66
C HIS A 426 -2.50 -22.88 12.87
N GLY A 427 -3.39 -23.66 13.42
CA GLY A 427 -3.08 -24.63 14.49
C GLY A 427 -2.62 -23.96 15.78
N SER A 428 -1.46 -24.38 16.30
CA SER A 428 -0.88 -23.84 17.55
C SER A 428 -0.26 -22.45 17.40
N ARG A 429 -0.19 -21.91 16.20
CA ARG A 429 0.45 -20.63 15.92
C ARG A 429 -0.52 -19.46 15.89
N VAL A 430 -1.83 -19.71 15.91
CA VAL A 430 -2.84 -18.67 16.11
C VAL A 430 -2.77 -18.14 17.53
N ASN A 431 -3.16 -16.90 17.74
CA ASN A 431 -3.21 -16.32 19.06
C ASN A 431 -4.35 -16.90 19.88
N ARG A 432 -4.03 -17.73 20.86
CA ARG A 432 -4.97 -18.30 21.84
C ARG A 432 -4.83 -17.69 23.23
N ASP A 433 -3.98 -16.68 23.38
CA ASP A 433 -3.83 -15.96 24.63
C ASP A 433 -4.96 -14.97 24.84
N CYS A 434 -5.90 -15.34 25.70
CA CYS A 434 -7.03 -14.49 26.05
C CYS A 434 -6.58 -13.13 26.63
N ASN A 435 -5.41 -13.05 27.27
CA ASN A 435 -4.91 -11.82 27.85
C ASN A 435 -4.52 -10.79 26.80
N ALA A 436 -4.21 -11.19 25.55
CA ALA A 436 -3.95 -10.26 24.46
C ALA A 436 -5.10 -9.25 24.25
N CYS A 437 -6.33 -9.67 24.53
CA CYS A 437 -7.51 -8.82 24.43
C CYS A 437 -8.13 -8.46 25.79
N HIS A 438 -8.06 -9.37 26.78
CA HIS A 438 -8.78 -9.26 28.05
C HIS A 438 -7.92 -8.81 29.24
N GLU A 439 -6.68 -8.43 29.02
CA GLU A 439 -5.83 -7.98 30.10
C GLU A 439 -6.43 -6.76 30.81
N ASN A 440 -6.59 -6.89 32.13
CA ASN A 440 -7.29 -5.90 32.96
C ASN A 440 -6.38 -4.92 33.69
N LYS A 441 -5.08 -5.04 33.53
CA LYS A 441 -4.14 -4.23 34.31
C LYS A 441 -3.88 -2.93 33.56
N GLY A 442 -4.42 -1.84 34.09
CA GLY A 442 -4.28 -0.48 33.55
C GLY A 442 -2.87 0.11 33.58
N GLU A 443 -1.88 -0.66 34.01
CA GLU A 443 -0.47 -0.31 33.95
C GLU A 443 0.21 -1.29 33.00
N GLY A 444 0.59 -0.81 31.81
CA GLY A 444 1.47 -1.55 30.91
C GLY A 444 0.86 -2.21 29.70
N LEU A 445 -0.25 -1.69 29.17
CA LEU A 445 -0.61 -2.05 27.79
C LEU A 445 0.57 -1.70 26.88
N PRO A 446 1.00 -2.64 26.00
CA PRO A 446 2.16 -2.38 25.16
C PRO A 446 1.89 -1.18 24.26
N ALA A 447 2.77 -0.19 24.37
CA ALA A 447 2.76 0.94 23.47
C ALA A 447 3.14 0.49 22.05
N PHE A 448 2.56 1.14 21.05
CA PHE A 448 2.82 0.87 19.66
C PHE A 448 3.73 1.95 19.07
N ASP A 449 4.88 1.54 18.55
CA ASP A 449 5.85 2.47 17.98
C ASP A 449 5.31 3.08 16.68
N MET A 450 5.30 4.42 16.60
CA MET A 450 4.71 5.15 15.50
C MET A 450 5.77 5.78 14.58
N ALA A 451 6.80 6.39 15.15
CA ALA A 451 7.87 7.03 14.39
C ALA A 451 9.13 7.24 15.24
N PRO A 452 10.31 7.30 14.63
CA PRO A 452 11.58 7.52 15.35
C PRO A 452 11.77 8.99 15.78
N HIS A 453 10.95 9.92 15.33
CA HIS A 453 10.94 11.33 15.71
C HIS A 453 9.61 11.98 15.35
N VAL A 454 9.41 13.22 15.81
CA VAL A 454 8.21 14.02 15.54
C VAL A 454 8.64 15.31 14.82
N PRO A 455 8.52 15.37 13.48
CA PRO A 455 8.91 16.55 12.70
C PRO A 455 8.26 17.82 13.19
N GLY A 456 9.06 18.84 13.49
CA GLY A 456 8.58 20.13 14.00
C GLY A 456 7.80 20.07 15.31
N ASN A 457 7.92 18.99 16.09
CA ASN A 457 7.10 18.69 17.29
C ASN A 457 5.59 18.66 17.02
N VAL A 458 5.17 18.43 15.79
CA VAL A 458 3.75 18.36 15.40
C VAL A 458 3.23 16.94 15.64
N LYS A 459 2.38 16.75 16.65
CA LYS A 459 1.73 15.48 16.89
C LYS A 459 0.75 15.15 15.77
N PRO A 460 0.75 13.91 15.26
CA PRO A 460 -0.12 13.53 14.16
C PRO A 460 -1.58 13.39 14.63
N VAL A 461 -2.51 13.61 13.70
CA VAL A 461 -3.96 13.43 13.89
C VAL A 461 -4.40 12.17 13.16
N LEU A 462 -5.26 11.38 13.75
CA LEU A 462 -5.83 10.23 13.07
C LEU A 462 -6.72 10.70 11.91
N MET A 463 -6.40 10.26 10.70
CA MET A 463 -7.28 10.44 9.56
C MET A 463 -8.51 9.56 9.73
N GLN A 464 -9.68 10.19 9.67
CA GLN A 464 -10.94 9.45 9.65
C GLN A 464 -11.16 8.91 8.24
N ASP A 465 -10.81 7.67 8.07
CA ASP A 465 -11.10 6.91 6.87
C ASP A 465 -12.28 5.96 7.09
N THR A 466 -12.55 5.13 6.09
CA THR A 466 -13.63 4.14 6.12
C THR A 466 -13.46 3.04 7.16
N THR A 467 -12.30 2.87 7.75
CA THR A 467 -12.04 1.83 8.77
C THR A 467 -12.60 2.22 10.13
N ALA A 468 -12.89 3.51 10.33
CA ALA A 468 -13.44 4.08 11.57
C ALA A 468 -12.77 3.51 12.83
N ILE A 469 -11.44 3.38 12.78
CA ILE A 469 -10.65 2.84 13.89
C ILE A 469 -10.77 3.75 15.12
N ILE A 470 -10.86 3.14 16.29
CA ILE A 470 -10.88 3.85 17.57
C ILE A 470 -9.51 3.74 18.23
N LEU A 471 -8.80 4.85 18.26
CA LEU A 471 -7.54 5.00 18.99
C LEU A 471 -7.82 5.68 20.35
N ASP A 472 -8.31 4.91 21.33
CA ASP A 472 -8.50 5.37 22.70
C ASP A 472 -7.18 5.30 23.47
N GLY A 473 -6.38 6.36 23.41
CA GLY A 473 -5.06 6.44 24.00
C GLY A 473 -4.42 7.80 23.81
N ASN A 474 -3.14 7.86 24.12
CA ASN A 474 -2.35 9.09 24.04
C ASN A 474 -1.15 8.90 23.13
N TRP A 475 -0.76 9.99 22.47
CA TRP A 475 0.51 10.11 21.77
C TRP A 475 1.58 10.50 22.79
N GLU A 476 2.59 9.66 22.95
CA GLU A 476 3.69 9.87 23.87
C GLU A 476 5.00 9.98 23.10
N THR A 477 5.74 11.06 23.35
CA THR A 477 7.10 11.18 22.83
C THR A 477 8.07 10.73 23.93
N ARG A 478 8.87 9.73 23.64
CA ARG A 478 9.88 9.18 24.57
C ARG A 478 11.07 10.13 24.68
N PRO A 479 11.92 9.97 25.70
CA PRO A 479 13.14 10.78 25.84
C PRO A 479 14.11 10.66 24.66
N ASP A 480 14.09 9.56 23.92
CA ASP A 480 14.87 9.32 22.71
C ASP A 480 14.26 9.97 21.44
N GLY A 481 13.12 10.66 21.57
CA GLY A 481 12.42 11.32 20.48
C GLY A 481 11.39 10.43 19.77
N ASN A 482 11.36 9.14 20.06
CA ASN A 482 10.41 8.22 19.43
C ASN A 482 8.96 8.52 19.81
N LEU A 483 8.07 8.55 18.83
CA LEU A 483 6.64 8.67 19.02
C LEU A 483 6.02 7.30 19.21
N GLN A 484 5.19 7.16 20.24
CA GLN A 484 4.41 5.96 20.51
C GLN A 484 2.93 6.29 20.69
N PHE A 485 2.09 5.33 20.37
CA PHE A 485 0.70 5.31 20.78
C PHE A 485 0.58 4.43 22.03
N ALA A 486 0.16 5.04 23.16
CA ALA A 486 -0.10 4.37 24.42
C ALA A 486 -1.62 4.17 24.58
N PRO A 487 -2.14 2.93 24.47
CA PRO A 487 -3.56 2.67 24.61
C PRO A 487 -4.06 2.94 26.02
N ALA A 488 -5.23 3.58 26.15
CA ALA A 488 -5.85 3.87 27.47
C ALA A 488 -6.57 2.66 28.06
N ARG A 489 -7.01 1.73 27.21
CA ARG A 489 -7.83 0.57 27.61
C ARG A 489 -7.40 -0.70 26.89
N SER A 490 -7.70 -1.85 27.47
CA SER A 490 -7.60 -3.12 26.76
C SER A 490 -8.59 -3.16 25.60
N VAL A 491 -8.29 -4.01 24.62
CA VAL A 491 -9.09 -4.16 23.40
C VAL A 491 -10.56 -4.50 23.73
N ALA A 492 -10.78 -5.45 24.64
CA ALA A 492 -12.12 -5.86 25.05
C ALA A 492 -12.90 -4.74 25.73
N ARG A 493 -12.23 -3.90 26.53
CA ARG A 493 -12.89 -2.74 27.17
C ARG A 493 -13.23 -1.64 26.20
N SER A 494 -12.38 -1.41 25.21
CA SER A 494 -12.65 -0.44 24.14
C SER A 494 -13.87 -0.87 23.32
N TRP A 495 -13.95 -2.14 22.96
CA TRP A 495 -15.10 -2.70 22.25
C TRP A 495 -16.40 -2.57 23.07
N GLN A 496 -16.37 -2.92 24.36
CA GLN A 496 -17.54 -2.84 25.25
C GLN A 496 -18.01 -1.39 25.46
N ALA A 497 -17.10 -0.44 25.56
CA ALA A 497 -17.45 0.97 25.68
C ALA A 497 -18.18 1.46 24.43
N GLN A 498 -17.72 1.08 23.25
CA GLN A 498 -18.36 1.44 21.98
C GLN A 498 -19.74 0.80 21.84
N GLU A 499 -19.91 -0.48 22.16
CA GLU A 499 -21.21 -1.14 22.13
C GLU A 499 -22.24 -0.43 23.02
N ASN A 500 -21.81 -0.01 24.21
CA ASN A 500 -22.68 0.73 25.11
C ASN A 500 -23.06 2.12 24.57
N THR A 501 -22.16 2.79 23.86
CA THR A 501 -22.43 4.10 23.24
C THR A 501 -23.48 3.95 22.14
N ILE A 502 -23.34 2.94 21.26
CA ILE A 502 -24.29 2.67 20.18
C ILE A 502 -25.70 2.33 20.73
N ARG A 503 -25.78 1.60 21.84
CA ARG A 503 -27.06 1.25 22.46
C ARG A 503 -27.72 2.40 23.22
N SER A 504 -26.98 3.45 23.54
CA SER A 504 -27.47 4.63 24.27
C SER A 504 -27.88 5.80 23.37
N GLU A 505 -27.64 5.70 22.07
CA GLU A 505 -28.18 6.66 21.10
C GLU A 505 -29.65 6.32 20.84
N PRO A 506 -30.60 7.29 21.02
CA PRO A 506 -32.03 7.06 20.97
C PRO A 506 -32.57 6.78 19.57
#